data_c1267a000b0a4970d2cc3e83b6ea8ab4
#
_entry.id   c1267a000b0a4970d2cc3e83b6ea8ab4
#
_cell.length_a   1.000
_cell.length_b   1.000
_cell.length_c   1.000
_cell.angle_alpha   90.00
_cell.angle_beta   90.00
_cell.angle_gamma   90.00
#
_symmetry.space_group_name_H-M   'P 1'
#
loop_
_entity.id
_entity.type
_entity.pdbx_description
1 polymer ?
#
loop_
_entity_poly.entity_id
_entity_poly.type
_entity_poly.pdbx_seq_one_letter_code
_entity_poly.pdbx_strand_id
1 'polypeptide(L)'
;MENTYAAAGVDVLKAEAFVGRLKKISRRPGHEKLWAGAGGYASVVPISDAQAVALTTDGVGTKLLLAVELDKLDTIGIDLVAMCANDLICVGAPPLSFLDYYATSKLVDSYADDIIKGIADGCDQAGMLLVGGETAEVPDLYQDKHFDLAGFAMGLVNKKDLITGKEIAPGDVIVGVASSGIHSNGFSLARKVVPKSKWEELLSPTLIYVKPVVDLFGNSGIKLKGLAHITGGGWRNLFRLKEGVGFSIENPLPEPAIYAELRKHVAQEELFKTFNMGMGLTVIVDKSQAAPVIETFTKHNFKAQLVGQVTDQGDKLSVECNGTKFAIAN
;
A
#
# COMPACT_ATOMS: atom_id res chain seq x y z
N MET A 1 -26.53 -13.15 -1.99
CA MET A 1 -25.42 -12.97 -1.04
C MET A 1 -24.71 -11.66 -1.43
N GLU A 2 -24.40 -10.81 -0.48
CA GLU A 2 -23.69 -9.56 -0.78
C GLU A 2 -22.26 -9.87 -1.23
N ASN A 3 -21.80 -9.22 -2.28
CA ASN A 3 -20.44 -9.32 -2.77
C ASN A 3 -19.52 -8.44 -1.90
N THR A 4 -19.05 -9.00 -0.77
CA THR A 4 -18.17 -8.34 0.18
C THR A 4 -16.80 -9.02 0.21
N TYR A 5 -15.78 -8.29 0.68
CA TYR A 5 -14.42 -8.82 0.83
C TYR A 5 -14.38 -9.97 1.85
N ALA A 6 -15.16 -9.86 2.92
CA ALA A 6 -15.33 -10.93 3.90
C ALA A 6 -15.97 -12.20 3.30
N ALA A 7 -17.03 -12.06 2.49
CA ALA A 7 -17.65 -13.18 1.77
C ALA A 7 -16.71 -13.79 0.71
N ALA A 8 -15.72 -13.02 0.26
CA ALA A 8 -14.67 -13.49 -0.62
C ALA A 8 -13.54 -14.25 0.10
N GLY A 9 -13.56 -14.32 1.43
CA GLY A 9 -12.62 -15.08 2.25
C GLY A 9 -11.56 -14.23 2.96
N VAL A 10 -11.63 -12.88 2.86
CA VAL A 10 -10.68 -11.97 3.50
C VAL A 10 -11.40 -11.15 4.56
N ASP A 11 -11.21 -11.53 5.81
CA ASP A 11 -11.80 -10.86 6.98
C ASP A 11 -10.79 -9.89 7.60
N VAL A 12 -10.93 -8.61 7.23
CA VAL A 12 -10.04 -7.53 7.70
C VAL A 12 -10.10 -7.38 9.22
N LEU A 13 -11.28 -7.52 9.83
CA LEU A 13 -11.44 -7.39 11.28
C LEU A 13 -10.70 -8.51 12.04
N LYS A 14 -10.72 -9.73 11.50
CA LYS A 14 -9.92 -10.84 12.09
C LYS A 14 -8.43 -10.58 11.95
N ALA A 15 -7.98 -10.03 10.82
CA ALA A 15 -6.58 -9.67 10.62
C ALA A 15 -6.16 -8.56 11.61
N GLU A 16 -6.96 -7.52 11.80
CA GLU A 16 -6.72 -6.45 12.78
C GLU A 16 -6.68 -7.02 14.23
N ALA A 17 -7.61 -7.90 14.58
CA ALA A 17 -7.62 -8.57 15.88
C ALA A 17 -6.36 -9.45 16.08
N PHE A 18 -5.87 -10.13 15.02
CA PHE A 18 -4.61 -10.87 15.06
C PHE A 18 -3.42 -9.96 15.31
N VAL A 19 -3.32 -8.83 14.57
CA VAL A 19 -2.27 -7.81 14.79
C VAL A 19 -2.33 -7.27 16.22
N GLY A 20 -3.54 -7.04 16.77
CA GLY A 20 -3.73 -6.65 18.17
C GLY A 20 -3.16 -7.67 19.16
N ARG A 21 -3.32 -8.97 18.90
CA ARG A 21 -2.71 -10.05 19.70
C ARG A 21 -1.18 -10.07 19.53
N LEU A 22 -0.70 -9.94 18.29
CA LEU A 22 0.72 -9.88 17.99
C LEU A 22 1.41 -8.74 18.76
N LYS A 23 0.82 -7.54 18.76
CA LYS A 23 1.32 -6.39 19.55
C LYS A 23 1.45 -6.70 21.03
N LYS A 24 0.54 -7.51 21.61
CA LYS A 24 0.62 -7.91 23.03
C LYS A 24 1.71 -8.95 23.28
N ILE A 25 1.80 -9.96 22.42
CA ILE A 25 2.79 -11.05 22.55
C ILE A 25 4.20 -10.55 22.27
N SER A 26 4.38 -9.63 21.34
CA SER A 26 5.68 -9.08 20.98
C SER A 26 6.23 -8.07 21.99
N ARG A 27 5.45 -7.66 23.00
CA ARG A 27 5.94 -6.81 24.11
C ARG A 27 6.92 -7.59 24.98
N ARG A 28 8.19 -7.62 24.54
CA ARG A 28 9.32 -8.23 25.24
C ARG A 28 10.28 -7.13 25.70
N PRO A 29 11.18 -7.38 26.66
CA PRO A 29 12.22 -6.43 27.02
C PRO A 29 12.99 -5.94 25.79
N GLY A 30 13.12 -4.62 25.64
CA GLY A 30 13.74 -3.98 24.48
C GLY A 30 12.75 -3.43 23.43
N HIS A 31 11.47 -3.84 23.45
CA HIS A 31 10.45 -3.31 22.54
C HIS A 31 10.15 -1.82 22.76
N GLU A 32 10.36 -1.34 23.96
CA GLU A 32 10.25 0.08 24.33
C GLU A 32 11.26 0.98 23.59
N LYS A 33 12.30 0.39 23.02
CA LYS A 33 13.32 1.10 22.22
C LYS A 33 12.88 1.37 20.80
N LEU A 34 11.85 0.69 20.30
CA LEU A 34 11.36 0.91 18.92
C LEU A 34 10.83 2.33 18.75
N TRP A 35 11.19 2.99 17.64
CA TRP A 35 10.63 4.29 17.29
C TRP A 35 9.23 4.14 16.67
N ALA A 36 8.99 3.04 15.96
CA ALA A 36 7.68 2.60 15.50
C ALA A 36 7.61 1.07 15.55
N GLY A 37 6.51 0.53 16.05
CA GLY A 37 6.28 -0.92 16.20
C GLY A 37 5.23 -1.46 15.23
N ALA A 38 4.84 -2.72 15.44
CA ALA A 38 3.87 -3.43 14.62
C ALA A 38 2.51 -2.69 14.54
N GLY A 39 1.91 -2.69 13.35
CA GLY A 39 0.59 -2.13 13.05
C GLY A 39 0.62 -0.76 12.34
N GLY A 40 1.82 -0.20 12.11
CA GLY A 40 2.06 0.86 11.13
C GLY A 40 2.40 0.26 9.76
N TYR A 41 2.93 1.08 8.87
CA TYR A 41 3.40 0.65 7.54
C TYR A 41 4.74 -0.10 7.63
N ALA A 42 5.64 0.33 8.49
CA ALA A 42 6.91 -0.32 8.75
C ALA A 42 7.27 -0.28 10.24
N SER A 43 8.06 -1.24 10.69
CA SER A 43 8.67 -1.21 12.02
C SER A 43 10.00 -0.45 11.96
N VAL A 44 10.28 0.40 12.97
CA VAL A 44 11.47 1.27 12.98
C VAL A 44 12.32 0.95 14.21
N VAL A 45 13.48 0.34 13.96
CA VAL A 45 14.42 -0.15 14.97
C VAL A 45 15.62 0.79 15.05
N PRO A 46 15.85 1.51 16.16
CA PRO A 46 17.00 2.38 16.28
C PRO A 46 18.33 1.61 16.24
N ILE A 47 19.28 2.11 15.48
CA ILE A 47 20.66 1.62 15.45
C ILE A 47 21.63 2.59 16.13
N SER A 48 21.19 3.83 16.36
CA SER A 48 21.84 4.85 17.18
C SER A 48 20.78 5.81 17.73
N ASP A 49 21.21 6.82 18.51
CA ASP A 49 20.31 7.89 18.98
C ASP A 49 19.72 8.75 17.85
N ALA A 50 20.39 8.78 16.69
CA ALA A 50 20.05 9.62 15.57
C ALA A 50 19.44 8.88 14.36
N GLN A 51 19.67 7.56 14.22
CA GLN A 51 19.31 6.78 13.04
C GLN A 51 18.62 5.46 13.41
N ALA A 52 17.75 5.02 12.54
CA ALA A 52 17.06 3.74 12.63
C ALA A 52 16.98 3.03 11.28
N VAL A 53 16.81 1.71 11.35
CA VAL A 53 16.40 0.86 10.23
C VAL A 53 14.89 0.75 10.24
N ALA A 54 14.25 1.02 9.11
CA ALA A 54 12.86 0.70 8.86
C ALA A 54 12.78 -0.64 8.14
N LEU A 55 11.88 -1.50 8.58
CA LEU A 55 11.70 -2.87 8.07
C LEU A 55 10.23 -3.11 7.77
N THR A 56 9.96 -3.68 6.61
CA THR A 56 8.62 -4.12 6.21
C THR A 56 8.67 -5.44 5.46
N THR A 57 7.55 -6.13 5.44
CA THR A 57 7.33 -7.33 4.64
C THR A 57 5.90 -7.33 4.13
N ASP A 58 5.71 -7.72 2.89
CA ASP A 58 4.40 -7.86 2.27
C ASP A 58 4.44 -8.91 1.16
N GLY A 59 3.27 -9.31 0.66
CA GLY A 59 3.10 -10.24 -0.45
C GLY A 59 2.23 -9.64 -1.56
N VAL A 60 2.19 -10.33 -2.70
CA VAL A 60 1.30 -9.93 -3.83
C VAL A 60 -0.14 -10.40 -3.58
N GLY A 61 -0.31 -11.49 -2.84
CA GLY A 61 -1.62 -12.04 -2.54
C GLY A 61 -2.30 -12.71 -3.74
N THR A 62 -3.64 -12.70 -3.76
CA THR A 62 -4.42 -13.48 -4.74
C THR A 62 -4.41 -12.93 -6.17
N LYS A 63 -3.70 -11.83 -6.45
CA LYS A 63 -3.35 -11.39 -7.81
C LYS A 63 -2.54 -12.45 -8.53
N LEU A 64 -1.68 -13.19 -7.81
CA LEU A 64 -0.89 -14.30 -8.34
C LEU A 64 -1.72 -15.33 -9.10
N LEU A 65 -2.90 -15.69 -8.56
CA LEU A 65 -3.79 -16.67 -9.19
C LEU A 65 -4.32 -16.18 -10.54
N LEU A 66 -4.53 -14.88 -10.68
CA LEU A 66 -4.94 -14.26 -11.93
C LEU A 66 -3.81 -14.27 -12.95
N ALA A 67 -2.61 -13.90 -12.51
CA ALA A 67 -1.41 -13.88 -13.34
C ALA A 67 -1.08 -15.28 -13.90
N VAL A 68 -1.17 -16.33 -13.07
CA VAL A 68 -1.00 -17.72 -13.49
C VAL A 68 -2.07 -18.16 -14.50
N GLU A 69 -3.34 -17.80 -14.28
CA GLU A 69 -4.42 -18.18 -15.20
C GLU A 69 -4.31 -17.49 -16.56
N LEU A 70 -3.76 -16.27 -16.60
CA LEU A 70 -3.53 -15.51 -17.83
C LEU A 70 -2.14 -15.75 -18.46
N ASP A 71 -1.28 -16.54 -17.79
CA ASP A 71 0.13 -16.76 -18.16
C ASP A 71 0.89 -15.43 -18.37
N LYS A 72 0.70 -14.49 -17.41
CA LYS A 72 1.28 -13.13 -17.41
C LYS A 72 1.88 -12.81 -16.05
N LEU A 73 3.18 -13.06 -15.91
CA LEU A 73 3.89 -12.94 -14.63
C LEU A 73 4.92 -11.80 -14.62
N ASP A 74 5.18 -11.18 -15.75
CA ASP A 74 6.23 -10.18 -15.97
C ASP A 74 6.10 -8.91 -15.11
N THR A 75 4.88 -8.60 -14.59
CA THR A 75 4.65 -7.43 -13.74
C THR A 75 4.47 -7.75 -12.24
N ILE A 76 4.34 -9.03 -11.89
CA ILE A 76 4.06 -9.46 -10.50
C ILE A 76 5.19 -9.09 -9.55
N GLY A 77 6.44 -9.16 -10.02
CA GLY A 77 7.60 -8.73 -9.26
C GLY A 77 7.58 -7.23 -8.93
N ILE A 78 7.07 -6.40 -9.85
CA ILE A 78 6.87 -4.95 -9.62
C ILE A 78 5.84 -4.75 -8.49
N ASP A 79 4.74 -5.51 -8.50
CA ASP A 79 3.73 -5.46 -7.43
C ASP A 79 4.36 -5.78 -6.07
N LEU A 80 5.18 -6.83 -5.99
CA LEU A 80 5.83 -7.25 -4.75
C LEU A 80 6.73 -6.13 -4.17
N VAL A 81 7.59 -5.55 -5.02
CA VAL A 81 8.47 -4.46 -4.62
C VAL A 81 7.67 -3.23 -4.21
N ALA A 82 6.63 -2.88 -4.98
CA ALA A 82 5.78 -1.72 -4.71
C ALA A 82 5.11 -1.80 -3.33
N MET A 83 4.59 -2.97 -2.95
CA MET A 83 3.94 -3.16 -1.65
C MET A 83 4.90 -2.85 -0.51
N CYS A 84 6.14 -3.31 -0.59
CA CYS A 84 7.15 -3.05 0.45
C CYS A 84 7.73 -1.64 0.37
N ALA A 85 8.14 -1.18 -0.82
CA ALA A 85 8.84 0.10 -0.98
C ALA A 85 7.93 1.30 -0.63
N ASN A 86 6.64 1.25 -1.02
CA ASN A 86 5.68 2.29 -0.68
C ASN A 86 5.38 2.34 0.82
N ASP A 87 5.44 1.23 1.53
CA ASP A 87 5.28 1.20 2.98
C ASP A 87 6.47 1.85 3.72
N LEU A 88 7.70 1.64 3.22
CA LEU A 88 8.89 2.29 3.80
C LEU A 88 8.83 3.82 3.72
N ILE A 89 8.42 4.37 2.58
CA ILE A 89 8.30 5.82 2.45
C ILE A 89 7.21 6.42 3.32
N CYS A 90 6.20 5.64 3.71
CA CYS A 90 5.15 6.11 4.63
C CYS A 90 5.68 6.43 6.04
N VAL A 91 6.81 5.87 6.44
CA VAL A 91 7.49 6.20 7.71
C VAL A 91 8.68 7.15 7.55
N GLY A 92 8.88 7.71 6.34
CA GLY A 92 9.99 8.63 6.06
C GLY A 92 11.32 7.95 5.76
N ALA A 93 11.31 6.65 5.46
CA ALA A 93 12.51 5.86 5.18
C ALA A 93 12.68 5.61 3.68
N PRO A 94 13.65 6.26 2.99
CA PRO A 94 14.04 5.86 1.65
C PRO A 94 14.43 4.38 1.63
N PRO A 95 13.86 3.57 0.68
CA PRO A 95 14.23 2.18 0.52
C PRO A 95 15.70 2.00 0.16
N LEU A 96 16.36 0.99 0.72
CA LEU A 96 17.77 0.69 0.49
C LEU A 96 17.99 -0.68 -0.15
N SER A 97 17.37 -1.72 0.38
CA SER A 97 17.56 -3.09 -0.09
C SER A 97 16.28 -3.91 -0.04
N PHE A 98 16.22 -4.92 -0.91
CA PHE A 98 15.12 -5.84 -1.07
C PHE A 98 15.59 -7.29 -1.09
N LEU A 99 14.81 -8.16 -0.47
CA LEU A 99 14.93 -9.61 -0.52
C LEU A 99 13.56 -10.17 -0.89
N ASP A 100 13.53 -11.24 -1.69
CA ASP A 100 12.30 -11.98 -1.99
C ASP A 100 12.28 -13.36 -1.34
N TYR A 101 11.11 -13.91 -1.20
CA TYR A 101 10.86 -15.31 -0.90
C TYR A 101 9.88 -15.86 -1.94
N TYR A 102 10.36 -16.75 -2.80
CA TYR A 102 9.57 -17.44 -3.81
C TYR A 102 9.34 -18.89 -3.40
N ALA A 103 8.12 -19.24 -3.04
CA ALA A 103 7.75 -20.60 -2.65
C ALA A 103 6.77 -21.21 -3.65
N THR A 104 7.10 -22.34 -4.24
CA THR A 104 6.30 -22.99 -5.30
C THR A 104 6.19 -24.49 -5.09
N SER A 105 5.19 -25.12 -5.70
CA SER A 105 5.10 -26.59 -5.73
C SER A 105 6.27 -27.20 -6.52
N LYS A 106 6.59 -26.58 -7.66
CA LYS A 106 7.69 -26.95 -8.55
C LYS A 106 8.18 -25.72 -9.28
N LEU A 107 9.48 -25.56 -9.39
CA LEU A 107 10.09 -24.45 -10.12
C LEU A 107 9.79 -24.61 -11.62
N VAL A 108 9.27 -23.52 -12.21
CA VAL A 108 9.04 -23.40 -13.65
C VAL A 108 9.93 -22.24 -14.12
N ASP A 109 10.96 -22.52 -14.92
CA ASP A 109 12.01 -21.57 -15.29
C ASP A 109 11.44 -20.29 -15.91
N SER A 110 10.47 -20.39 -16.83
CA SER A 110 9.86 -19.20 -17.45
C SER A 110 9.11 -18.31 -16.45
N TYR A 111 8.48 -18.90 -15.44
CA TYR A 111 7.82 -18.17 -14.36
C TYR A 111 8.85 -17.47 -13.48
N ALA A 112 9.91 -18.18 -13.11
CA ALA A 112 10.98 -17.63 -12.29
C ALA A 112 11.67 -16.46 -12.99
N ASP A 113 11.97 -16.58 -14.29
CA ASP A 113 12.59 -15.52 -15.09
C ASP A 113 11.72 -14.26 -15.16
N ASP A 114 10.41 -14.39 -15.42
CA ASP A 114 9.49 -13.27 -15.47
C ASP A 114 9.35 -12.59 -14.09
N ILE A 115 9.23 -13.40 -13.03
CA ILE A 115 9.08 -12.89 -11.66
C ILE A 115 10.33 -12.12 -11.21
N ILE A 116 11.53 -12.70 -11.40
CA ILE A 116 12.77 -12.06 -10.95
C ILE A 116 13.07 -10.81 -11.76
N LYS A 117 12.76 -10.82 -13.08
CA LYS A 117 12.84 -9.63 -13.91
C LYS A 117 11.91 -8.53 -13.38
N GLY A 118 10.66 -8.85 -13.09
CA GLY A 118 9.71 -7.90 -12.51
C GLY A 118 10.17 -7.35 -11.16
N ILE A 119 10.81 -8.18 -10.31
CA ILE A 119 11.41 -7.72 -9.04
C ILE A 119 12.57 -6.75 -9.30
N ALA A 120 13.47 -7.07 -10.23
CA ALA A 120 14.57 -6.20 -10.59
C ALA A 120 14.08 -4.86 -11.15
N ASP A 121 13.12 -4.88 -12.08
CA ASP A 121 12.49 -3.67 -12.64
C ASP A 121 11.81 -2.81 -11.54
N GLY A 122 11.16 -3.47 -10.58
CA GLY A 122 10.57 -2.80 -9.43
C GLY A 122 11.61 -2.16 -8.50
N CYS A 123 12.72 -2.85 -8.23
CA CYS A 123 13.83 -2.32 -7.45
C CYS A 123 14.47 -1.10 -8.12
N ASP A 124 14.67 -1.12 -9.45
CA ASP A 124 15.19 0.01 -10.23
C ASP A 124 14.22 1.21 -10.17
N GLN A 125 12.91 0.97 -10.26
CA GLN A 125 11.91 2.02 -10.09
C GLN A 125 11.96 2.63 -8.68
N ALA A 126 12.13 1.80 -7.65
CA ALA A 126 12.23 2.23 -6.25
C ALA A 126 13.60 2.84 -5.90
N GLY A 127 14.61 2.64 -6.74
CA GLY A 127 15.99 3.08 -6.45
C GLY A 127 16.61 2.30 -5.30
N MET A 128 16.29 1.01 -5.16
CA MET A 128 16.78 0.12 -4.12
C MET A 128 17.53 -1.09 -4.72
N LEU A 129 18.36 -1.74 -3.93
CA LEU A 129 19.17 -2.87 -4.37
C LEU A 129 18.43 -4.19 -4.14
N LEU A 130 18.30 -5.02 -5.16
CA LEU A 130 17.98 -6.44 -4.99
C LEU A 130 19.25 -7.13 -4.50
N VAL A 131 19.26 -7.57 -3.23
CA VAL A 131 20.47 -8.09 -2.57
C VAL A 131 20.48 -9.61 -2.40
N GLY A 132 19.38 -10.26 -2.76
CA GLY A 132 19.22 -11.72 -2.68
C GLY A 132 17.79 -12.12 -2.43
N GLY A 133 17.60 -13.36 -2.06
CA GLY A 133 16.27 -13.93 -1.77
C GLY A 133 16.40 -15.40 -1.42
N GLU A 134 15.24 -16.08 -1.35
CA GLU A 134 15.16 -17.52 -1.12
C GLU A 134 14.13 -18.13 -2.09
N THR A 135 14.48 -19.24 -2.72
CA THR A 135 13.58 -20.01 -3.58
C THR A 135 13.37 -21.41 -3.00
N ALA A 136 12.13 -21.73 -2.67
CA ALA A 136 11.77 -22.99 -2.04
C ALA A 136 10.81 -23.82 -2.92
N GLU A 137 11.20 -25.04 -3.30
CA GLU A 137 10.28 -26.03 -3.82
C GLU A 137 9.65 -26.78 -2.64
N VAL A 138 8.34 -26.65 -2.49
CA VAL A 138 7.55 -27.26 -1.40
C VAL A 138 6.37 -28.04 -1.99
N PRO A 139 6.64 -29.21 -2.57
CA PRO A 139 5.61 -30.04 -3.17
C PRO A 139 4.53 -30.37 -2.13
N ASP A 140 3.31 -30.60 -2.58
CA ASP A 140 2.11 -30.87 -1.78
C ASP A 140 1.57 -29.69 -0.94
N LEU A 141 2.36 -28.63 -0.72
CA LEU A 141 1.88 -27.42 -0.05
C LEU A 141 1.12 -26.48 -1.01
N TYR A 142 1.61 -26.37 -2.24
CA TYR A 142 0.96 -25.61 -3.31
C TYR A 142 0.42 -26.57 -4.38
N GLN A 143 -0.69 -26.17 -5.02
CA GLN A 143 -1.17 -26.84 -6.22
C GLN A 143 -0.18 -26.64 -7.38
N ASP A 144 -0.24 -27.50 -8.40
CA ASP A 144 0.60 -27.36 -9.58
C ASP A 144 0.48 -25.94 -10.19
N LYS A 145 1.63 -25.36 -10.56
CA LYS A 145 1.81 -23.97 -11.02
C LYS A 145 1.46 -22.88 -10.01
N HIS A 146 0.94 -23.20 -8.83
CA HIS A 146 0.70 -22.19 -7.80
C HIS A 146 1.97 -21.93 -7.00
N PHE A 147 2.11 -20.68 -6.57
CA PHE A 147 3.25 -20.22 -5.79
C PHE A 147 2.82 -19.07 -4.88
N ASP A 148 3.69 -18.70 -3.95
CA ASP A 148 3.58 -17.48 -3.18
C ASP A 148 4.85 -16.64 -3.30
N LEU A 149 4.68 -15.34 -3.17
CA LEU A 149 5.77 -14.36 -3.19
C LEU A 149 5.65 -13.45 -1.98
N ALA A 150 6.72 -13.36 -1.21
CA ALA A 150 6.86 -12.40 -0.14
C ALA A 150 8.10 -11.54 -0.35
N GLY A 151 7.98 -10.24 -0.10
CA GLY A 151 9.06 -9.29 -0.15
C GLY A 151 9.45 -8.83 1.24
N PHE A 152 10.72 -8.55 1.44
CA PHE A 152 11.31 -7.99 2.65
C PHE A 152 12.14 -6.78 2.24
N ALA A 153 11.79 -5.61 2.76
CA ALA A 153 12.47 -4.39 2.41
C ALA A 153 13.02 -3.68 3.64
N MET A 154 14.17 -3.04 3.45
CA MET A 154 14.84 -2.24 4.46
C MET A 154 15.09 -0.84 3.92
N GLY A 155 14.87 0.16 4.78
CA GLY A 155 15.24 1.55 4.55
C GLY A 155 15.94 2.14 5.76
N LEU A 156 16.55 3.30 5.58
CA LEU A 156 17.17 4.06 6.65
C LEU A 156 16.43 5.36 6.89
N VAL A 157 16.25 5.74 8.15
CA VAL A 157 15.60 6.99 8.52
C VAL A 157 16.33 7.66 9.68
N ASN A 158 16.54 8.98 9.58
CA ASN A 158 16.99 9.75 10.74
C ASN A 158 15.79 10.05 11.66
N LYS A 159 16.05 10.14 12.95
CA LYS A 159 15.00 10.40 13.95
C LYS A 159 14.18 11.66 13.68
N LYS A 160 14.84 12.70 13.18
CA LYS A 160 14.21 13.99 12.84
C LYS A 160 13.30 13.93 11.60
N ASP A 161 13.54 12.93 10.72
CA ASP A 161 12.85 12.77 9.44
C ASP A 161 11.74 11.69 9.52
N LEU A 162 11.59 11.04 10.69
CA LEU A 162 10.60 10.00 10.93
C LEU A 162 9.17 10.55 10.86
N ILE A 163 8.37 10.00 9.97
CA ILE A 163 6.96 10.35 9.80
C ILE A 163 6.11 9.44 10.69
N THR A 164 5.46 10.02 11.68
CA THR A 164 4.68 9.27 12.69
C THR A 164 3.19 9.62 12.70
N GLY A 165 2.76 10.60 11.92
CA GLY A 165 1.39 11.13 11.98
C GLY A 165 1.08 12.01 13.19
N LYS A 166 1.96 12.10 14.18
CA LYS A 166 1.71 12.85 15.44
C LYS A 166 1.36 14.32 15.22
N GLU A 167 1.91 14.93 14.19
CA GLU A 167 1.73 16.36 13.87
C GLU A 167 0.51 16.65 12.99
N ILE A 168 -0.19 15.61 12.54
CA ILE A 168 -1.46 15.77 11.81
C ILE A 168 -2.47 16.48 12.71
N ALA A 169 -3.14 17.49 12.18
CA ALA A 169 -4.14 18.27 12.90
C ALA A 169 -5.33 18.63 12.00
N PRO A 170 -6.51 18.89 12.56
CA PRO A 170 -7.63 19.43 11.81
C PRO A 170 -7.22 20.71 11.04
N GLY A 171 -7.63 20.77 9.76
CA GLY A 171 -7.24 21.85 8.85
C GLY A 171 -6.04 21.52 7.95
N ASP A 172 -5.27 20.46 8.26
CA ASP A 172 -4.31 19.91 7.30
C ASP A 172 -5.04 19.38 6.07
N VAL A 173 -4.35 19.39 4.94
CA VAL A 173 -4.94 18.95 3.67
C VAL A 173 -4.40 17.61 3.23
N ILE A 174 -5.20 16.92 2.42
CA ILE A 174 -4.88 15.60 1.87
C ILE A 174 -4.64 15.76 0.38
N VAL A 175 -3.42 15.48 -0.06
CA VAL A 175 -3.09 15.32 -1.47
C VAL A 175 -3.20 13.84 -1.81
N GLY A 176 -4.07 13.50 -2.77
CA GLY A 176 -4.19 12.15 -3.30
C GLY A 176 -3.30 11.98 -4.53
N VAL A 177 -2.69 10.81 -4.68
CA VAL A 177 -1.88 10.41 -5.83
C VAL A 177 -2.54 9.22 -6.52
N ALA A 178 -2.68 9.30 -7.84
CA ALA A 178 -3.40 8.32 -8.63
C ALA A 178 -2.81 6.91 -8.55
N SER A 179 -3.68 5.91 -8.63
CA SER A 179 -3.33 4.50 -8.85
C SER A 179 -3.47 4.11 -10.33
N SER A 180 -2.80 3.03 -10.74
CA SER A 180 -2.91 2.43 -12.08
C SER A 180 -4.16 1.54 -12.26
N GLY A 181 -4.74 1.10 -11.15
CA GLY A 181 -5.83 0.14 -11.06
C GLY A 181 -6.10 -0.21 -9.61
N ILE A 182 -6.52 -1.43 -9.34
CA ILE A 182 -6.76 -1.91 -7.98
C ILE A 182 -5.46 -2.26 -7.22
N HIS A 183 -4.32 -2.13 -7.88
CA HIS A 183 -2.99 -2.48 -7.38
C HIS A 183 -2.88 -3.98 -7.03
N SER A 184 -2.50 -4.32 -5.78
CA SER A 184 -2.35 -5.71 -5.33
C SER A 184 -3.43 -6.14 -4.32
N ASN A 185 -4.52 -5.38 -4.16
CA ASN A 185 -5.51 -5.63 -3.12
C ASN A 185 -6.92 -5.82 -3.70
N GLY A 186 -7.76 -6.57 -2.96
CA GLY A 186 -9.15 -6.81 -3.35
C GLY A 186 -9.35 -7.92 -4.40
N PHE A 187 -8.31 -8.64 -4.81
CA PHE A 187 -8.38 -9.67 -5.87
C PHE A 187 -9.28 -10.85 -5.53
N SER A 188 -9.39 -11.24 -4.25
CA SER A 188 -10.32 -12.28 -3.84
C SER A 188 -11.78 -11.95 -4.16
N LEU A 189 -12.15 -10.65 -4.13
CA LEU A 189 -13.45 -10.16 -4.54
C LEU A 189 -13.50 -9.88 -6.04
N ALA A 190 -12.53 -9.14 -6.59
CA ALA A 190 -12.52 -8.75 -8.01
C ALA A 190 -12.61 -9.94 -8.95
N ARG A 191 -11.86 -11.03 -8.71
CA ARG A 191 -11.90 -12.26 -9.51
C ARG A 191 -13.27 -12.96 -9.53
N LYS A 192 -14.10 -12.75 -8.52
CA LYS A 192 -15.45 -13.34 -8.46
C LYS A 192 -16.49 -12.56 -9.24
N VAL A 193 -16.28 -11.24 -9.38
CA VAL A 193 -17.30 -10.33 -9.91
C VAL A 193 -16.94 -9.76 -11.28
N VAL A 194 -15.64 -9.62 -11.60
CA VAL A 194 -15.19 -9.11 -12.90
C VAL A 194 -15.16 -10.25 -13.92
N PRO A 195 -15.77 -10.10 -15.11
CA PRO A 195 -15.75 -11.11 -16.15
C PRO A 195 -14.33 -11.38 -16.67
N LYS A 196 -14.01 -12.64 -17.00
CA LYS A 196 -12.67 -13.06 -17.43
C LYS A 196 -12.11 -12.25 -18.60
N SER A 197 -12.97 -11.76 -19.50
CA SER A 197 -12.57 -10.91 -20.63
C SER A 197 -11.94 -9.56 -20.24
N LYS A 198 -12.04 -9.18 -18.97
CA LYS A 198 -11.46 -7.93 -18.39
C LYS A 198 -10.36 -8.19 -17.37
N TRP A 199 -9.95 -9.42 -17.19
CA TRP A 199 -8.96 -9.77 -16.19
C TRP A 199 -7.58 -9.17 -16.46
N GLU A 200 -7.22 -8.95 -17.73
CA GLU A 200 -5.97 -8.26 -18.08
C GLU A 200 -5.92 -6.84 -17.50
N GLU A 201 -7.06 -6.12 -17.46
CA GLU A 201 -7.12 -4.78 -16.88
C GLU A 201 -6.80 -4.79 -15.36
N LEU A 202 -7.09 -5.92 -14.68
CA LEU A 202 -6.78 -6.12 -13.26
C LEU A 202 -5.28 -6.32 -13.01
N LEU A 203 -4.50 -6.77 -13.99
CA LEU A 203 -3.06 -7.02 -13.84
C LEU A 203 -2.19 -5.77 -13.90
N SER A 204 -2.77 -4.57 -14.14
CA SER A 204 -2.00 -3.33 -14.09
C SER A 204 -1.11 -3.30 -12.84
N PRO A 205 0.22 -3.09 -12.99
CA PRO A 205 1.13 -3.16 -11.85
C PRO A 205 0.89 -2.02 -10.87
N THR A 206 1.14 -2.30 -9.61
CA THR A 206 1.12 -1.31 -8.53
C THR A 206 2.16 -0.22 -8.80
N LEU A 207 1.75 1.05 -8.71
CA LEU A 207 2.66 2.17 -8.88
C LEU A 207 3.63 2.28 -7.70
N ILE A 208 4.90 2.56 -8.02
CA ILE A 208 5.97 2.79 -7.05
C ILE A 208 6.15 4.30 -6.88
N TYR A 209 5.77 4.84 -5.71
CA TYR A 209 5.77 6.29 -5.42
C TYR A 209 7.07 6.78 -4.79
N VAL A 210 8.10 5.95 -4.74
CA VAL A 210 9.34 6.21 -3.99
C VAL A 210 10.06 7.46 -4.46
N LYS A 211 10.36 7.58 -5.77
CA LYS A 211 11.16 8.70 -6.29
C LYS A 211 10.58 10.07 -5.97
N PRO A 212 9.30 10.37 -6.27
CA PRO A 212 8.73 11.68 -5.92
C PRO A 212 8.68 11.93 -4.40
N VAL A 213 8.45 10.89 -3.59
CA VAL A 213 8.42 11.05 -2.13
C VAL A 213 9.82 11.29 -1.56
N VAL A 214 10.85 10.62 -2.08
CA VAL A 214 12.26 10.87 -1.69
C VAL A 214 12.68 12.29 -2.06
N ASP A 215 12.26 12.83 -3.20
CA ASP A 215 12.49 14.23 -3.56
C ASP A 215 11.82 15.20 -2.57
N LEU A 216 10.62 14.85 -2.07
CA LEU A 216 9.96 15.63 -1.03
C LEU A 216 10.74 15.61 0.30
N PHE A 217 11.36 14.48 0.68
CA PHE A 217 12.22 14.41 1.87
C PHE A 217 13.44 15.35 1.78
N GLY A 218 13.99 15.50 0.57
CA GLY A 218 15.11 16.41 0.30
C GLY A 218 14.74 17.91 0.31
N ASN A 219 13.45 18.24 0.27
CA ASN A 219 12.98 19.63 0.21
C ASN A 219 12.70 20.19 1.61
N SER A 220 13.63 20.99 2.13
CA SER A 220 13.53 21.60 3.46
C SER A 220 12.31 22.52 3.67
N GLY A 221 11.66 22.96 2.59
CA GLY A 221 10.45 23.79 2.62
C GLY A 221 9.15 22.98 2.78
N ILE A 222 9.20 21.64 2.67
CA ILE A 222 8.02 20.78 2.74
C ILE A 222 8.12 19.90 3.99
N LYS A 223 7.09 19.95 4.83
CA LYS A 223 6.97 19.09 6.00
C LYS A 223 5.84 18.09 5.81
N LEU A 224 6.18 16.84 5.52
CA LEU A 224 5.24 15.76 5.42
C LEU A 224 4.78 15.34 6.82
N LYS A 225 3.48 15.46 7.13
CA LYS A 225 2.92 15.09 8.43
C LYS A 225 2.46 13.65 8.48
N GLY A 226 2.07 13.09 7.33
CA GLY A 226 1.64 11.70 7.19
C GLY A 226 1.59 11.27 5.74
N LEU A 227 1.87 9.99 5.50
CA LEU A 227 1.64 9.33 4.22
C LEU A 227 0.87 8.04 4.47
N ALA A 228 -0.13 7.75 3.63
CA ALA A 228 -0.83 6.48 3.65
C ALA A 228 -0.76 5.80 2.29
N HIS A 229 -0.15 4.63 2.23
CA HIS A 229 -0.25 3.71 1.12
C HIS A 229 -1.61 3.02 1.20
N ILE A 230 -2.45 3.24 0.18
CA ILE A 230 -3.84 2.74 0.17
C ILE A 230 -3.86 1.33 -0.40
N THR A 231 -3.89 0.36 0.50
CA THR A 231 -3.82 -1.09 0.24
C THR A 231 -5.09 -1.81 0.68
N GLY A 232 -4.99 -3.04 1.16
CA GLY A 232 -6.12 -3.76 1.75
C GLY A 232 -6.79 -3.00 2.89
N GLY A 233 -8.12 -2.98 2.90
CA GLY A 233 -8.89 -2.11 3.78
C GLY A 233 -9.22 -0.75 3.17
N GLY A 234 -8.78 -0.48 1.93
CA GLY A 234 -9.14 0.70 1.15
C GLY A 234 -8.80 2.01 1.88
N TRP A 235 -9.70 2.96 1.82
CA TRP A 235 -9.48 4.29 2.41
C TRP A 235 -9.45 4.30 3.94
N ARG A 236 -9.81 3.20 4.62
CA ARG A 236 -9.60 3.03 6.08
C ARG A 236 -8.11 3.10 6.46
N ASN A 237 -7.18 2.94 5.51
CA ASN A 237 -5.76 3.12 5.74
C ASN A 237 -5.40 4.53 6.27
N LEU A 238 -6.23 5.54 6.03
CA LEU A 238 -6.06 6.88 6.61
C LEU A 238 -6.10 6.86 8.15
N PHE A 239 -6.92 5.99 8.77
CA PHE A 239 -7.00 5.89 10.22
C PHE A 239 -5.71 5.38 10.87
N ARG A 240 -4.82 4.72 10.10
CA ARG A 240 -3.51 4.30 10.61
C ARG A 240 -2.59 5.48 10.91
N LEU A 241 -2.86 6.67 10.36
CA LEU A 241 -2.00 7.84 10.49
C LEU A 241 -2.10 8.48 11.86
N LYS A 242 -3.32 8.62 12.39
CA LYS A 242 -3.55 9.25 13.69
C LYS A 242 -4.92 8.89 14.24
N GLU A 243 -4.96 8.49 15.51
CA GLU A 243 -6.19 8.30 16.26
C GLU A 243 -6.80 9.65 16.68
N GLY A 244 -8.12 9.71 16.82
CA GLY A 244 -8.85 10.88 17.34
C GLY A 244 -9.01 12.03 16.35
N VAL A 245 -8.62 11.87 15.08
CA VAL A 245 -8.93 12.82 14.01
C VAL A 245 -9.84 12.16 12.97
N GLY A 246 -10.61 12.97 12.25
CA GLY A 246 -11.39 12.52 11.11
C GLY A 246 -10.74 12.95 9.80
N PHE A 247 -11.26 12.42 8.71
CA PHE A 247 -10.83 12.75 7.35
C PHE A 247 -12.06 13.06 6.50
N SER A 248 -11.97 14.05 5.60
CA SER A 248 -12.98 14.34 4.60
C SER A 248 -12.36 14.30 3.22
N ILE A 249 -12.89 13.45 2.34
CA ILE A 249 -12.51 13.39 0.92
C ILE A 249 -13.68 13.93 0.10
N GLU A 250 -13.47 15.08 -0.54
CA GLU A 250 -14.53 15.83 -1.23
C GLU A 250 -14.32 15.87 -2.75
N ASN A 251 -13.08 15.70 -3.19
CA ASN A 251 -12.70 15.73 -4.60
C ASN A 251 -11.71 14.59 -4.92
N PRO A 252 -12.17 13.32 -4.93
CA PRO A 252 -11.31 12.20 -5.23
C PRO A 252 -10.78 12.24 -6.66
N LEU A 253 -9.64 11.59 -6.88
CA LEU A 253 -9.09 11.39 -8.23
C LEU A 253 -10.04 10.56 -9.11
N PRO A 254 -9.99 10.75 -10.44
CA PRO A 254 -10.73 9.89 -11.36
C PRO A 254 -10.33 8.43 -11.18
N GLU A 255 -11.33 7.57 -11.08
CA GLU A 255 -11.14 6.13 -10.95
C GLU A 255 -10.64 5.50 -12.27
N PRO A 256 -9.71 4.55 -12.25
CA PRO A 256 -9.40 3.68 -13.39
C PRO A 256 -10.64 2.97 -13.95
N ALA A 257 -10.64 2.68 -15.25
CA ALA A 257 -11.81 2.16 -15.97
C ALA A 257 -12.40 0.87 -15.36
N ILE A 258 -11.58 0.03 -14.76
CA ILE A 258 -12.00 -1.24 -14.13
C ILE A 258 -13.03 -1.04 -13.01
N TYR A 259 -13.04 0.13 -12.36
CA TYR A 259 -14.01 0.44 -11.30
C TYR A 259 -15.44 0.55 -11.83
N ALA A 260 -15.64 0.92 -13.11
CA ALA A 260 -16.95 0.89 -13.73
C ALA A 260 -17.55 -0.52 -13.78
N GLU A 261 -16.69 -1.56 -13.88
CA GLU A 261 -17.15 -2.95 -13.81
C GLU A 261 -17.44 -3.37 -12.37
N LEU A 262 -16.53 -3.08 -11.45
CA LEU A 262 -16.70 -3.41 -10.03
C LEU A 262 -17.99 -2.82 -9.43
N ARG A 263 -18.32 -1.58 -9.80
CA ARG A 263 -19.54 -0.87 -9.35
C ARG A 263 -20.85 -1.55 -9.74
N LYS A 264 -20.85 -2.39 -10.78
CA LYS A 264 -22.07 -3.16 -11.16
C LYS A 264 -22.41 -4.26 -10.16
N HIS A 265 -21.43 -4.70 -9.38
CA HIS A 265 -21.52 -5.92 -8.59
C HIS A 265 -21.27 -5.72 -7.09
N VAL A 266 -20.62 -4.61 -6.71
CA VAL A 266 -20.19 -4.33 -5.33
C VAL A 266 -20.80 -3.02 -4.88
N ALA A 267 -21.35 -3.01 -3.66
CA ALA A 267 -21.94 -1.82 -3.05
C ALA A 267 -20.87 -0.71 -2.89
N GLN A 268 -21.28 0.55 -3.05
CA GLN A 268 -20.37 1.68 -3.03
C GLN A 268 -19.51 1.74 -1.77
N GLU A 269 -20.10 1.58 -0.60
CA GLU A 269 -19.37 1.63 0.67
C GLU A 269 -18.32 0.50 0.77
N GLU A 270 -18.64 -0.70 0.29
CA GLU A 270 -17.72 -1.84 0.27
C GLU A 270 -16.54 -1.61 -0.67
N LEU A 271 -16.77 -0.93 -1.81
CA LEU A 271 -15.68 -0.57 -2.72
C LEU A 271 -14.62 0.29 -2.01
N PHE A 272 -15.03 1.31 -1.26
CA PHE A 272 -14.11 2.19 -0.53
C PHE A 272 -13.46 1.52 0.70
N LYS A 273 -14.07 0.46 1.24
CA LYS A 273 -13.50 -0.36 2.32
C LYS A 273 -12.52 -1.42 1.81
N THR A 274 -12.56 -1.76 0.52
CA THR A 274 -11.79 -2.85 -0.06
C THR A 274 -10.68 -2.35 -0.98
N PHE A 275 -10.96 -1.33 -1.80
CA PHE A 275 -10.10 -0.88 -2.89
C PHE A 275 -9.58 0.55 -2.68
N ASN A 276 -8.53 0.89 -3.43
CA ASN A 276 -7.92 2.22 -3.42
C ASN A 276 -8.76 3.30 -4.13
N MET A 277 -9.78 2.92 -4.90
CA MET A 277 -10.69 3.81 -5.63
C MET A 277 -9.99 4.91 -6.44
N GLY A 278 -8.89 4.56 -7.10
CA GLY A 278 -8.11 5.49 -7.92
C GLY A 278 -7.04 6.30 -7.17
N MET A 279 -6.91 6.13 -5.87
CA MET A 279 -5.86 6.75 -5.04
C MET A 279 -4.96 5.70 -4.43
N GLY A 280 -3.73 5.55 -4.90
CA GLY A 280 -2.78 4.58 -4.35
C GLY A 280 -1.95 5.12 -3.18
N LEU A 281 -1.75 6.43 -3.10
CA LEU A 281 -1.05 7.10 -2.01
C LEU A 281 -1.79 8.37 -1.61
N THR A 282 -1.75 8.71 -0.33
CA THR A 282 -2.16 10.03 0.17
C THR A 282 -1.03 10.67 0.96
N VAL A 283 -0.92 11.99 0.86
CA VAL A 283 0.08 12.81 1.56
C VAL A 283 -0.65 13.88 2.37
N ILE A 284 -0.35 13.98 3.67
CA ILE A 284 -0.93 14.98 4.56
C ILE A 284 0.10 16.06 4.85
N VAL A 285 -0.27 17.29 4.57
CA VAL A 285 0.58 18.50 4.75
C VAL A 285 -0.25 19.70 5.19
N ASP A 286 0.43 20.77 5.60
CA ASP A 286 -0.18 22.09 5.71
C ASP A 286 -0.76 22.53 4.37
N LYS A 287 -1.87 23.27 4.38
CA LYS A 287 -2.55 23.77 3.17
C LYS A 287 -1.61 24.53 2.23
N SER A 288 -0.69 25.32 2.76
CA SER A 288 0.30 26.08 2.00
C SER A 288 1.30 25.21 1.23
N GLN A 289 1.46 23.96 1.63
CA GLN A 289 2.43 23.01 1.05
C GLN A 289 1.80 22.05 0.01
N ALA A 290 0.48 22.09 -0.18
CA ALA A 290 -0.19 21.20 -1.12
C ALA A 290 0.28 21.40 -2.57
N ALA A 291 0.41 22.64 -3.04
CA ALA A 291 0.82 22.92 -4.42
C ALA A 291 2.23 22.40 -4.74
N PRO A 292 3.28 22.66 -3.94
CA PRO A 292 4.60 22.09 -4.22
C PRO A 292 4.64 20.55 -4.12
N VAL A 293 3.82 19.92 -3.27
CA VAL A 293 3.70 18.45 -3.24
C VAL A 293 3.12 17.94 -4.55
N ILE A 294 2.00 18.51 -5.02
CA ILE A 294 1.36 18.16 -6.30
C ILE A 294 2.34 18.35 -7.47
N GLU A 295 3.08 19.46 -7.49
CA GLU A 295 4.08 19.76 -8.52
C GLU A 295 5.18 18.68 -8.55
N THR A 296 5.67 18.22 -7.39
CA THR A 296 6.69 17.17 -7.31
C THR A 296 6.19 15.86 -7.92
N PHE A 297 4.99 15.43 -7.56
CA PHE A 297 4.41 14.21 -8.18
C PHE A 297 4.21 14.38 -9.70
N THR A 298 3.78 15.55 -10.15
CA THR A 298 3.57 15.84 -11.58
C THR A 298 4.89 15.78 -12.37
N LYS A 299 6.00 16.27 -11.81
CA LYS A 299 7.35 16.18 -12.42
C LYS A 299 7.78 14.72 -12.62
N HIS A 300 7.31 13.83 -11.78
CA HIS A 300 7.54 12.36 -11.89
C HIS A 300 6.43 11.64 -12.68
N ASN A 301 5.60 12.36 -13.43
CA ASN A 301 4.50 11.84 -14.25
C ASN A 301 3.36 11.16 -13.46
N PHE A 302 3.23 11.44 -12.18
CA PHE A 302 2.06 11.02 -11.40
C PHE A 302 0.97 12.09 -11.41
N LYS A 303 -0.28 11.68 -11.58
CA LYS A 303 -1.43 12.55 -11.34
C LYS A 303 -1.62 12.68 -9.84
N ALA A 304 -1.63 13.91 -9.34
CA ALA A 304 -1.88 14.23 -7.94
C ALA A 304 -2.77 15.46 -7.84
N GLN A 305 -3.62 15.52 -6.83
CA GLN A 305 -4.47 16.68 -6.58
C GLN A 305 -4.84 16.81 -5.11
N LEU A 306 -5.32 17.96 -4.71
CA LEU A 306 -5.96 18.18 -3.42
C LEU A 306 -7.30 17.43 -3.42
N VAL A 307 -7.45 16.45 -2.54
CA VAL A 307 -8.63 15.56 -2.48
C VAL A 307 -9.51 15.79 -1.25
N GLY A 308 -8.95 16.42 -0.20
CA GLY A 308 -9.70 16.59 1.04
C GLY A 308 -8.89 17.22 2.16
N GLN A 309 -9.36 17.02 3.38
CA GLN A 309 -8.76 17.61 4.57
C GLN A 309 -8.93 16.73 5.82
N VAL A 310 -8.09 17.01 6.80
CA VAL A 310 -8.20 16.44 8.16
C VAL A 310 -9.25 17.24 8.93
N THR A 311 -10.12 16.55 9.67
CA THR A 311 -11.21 17.14 10.45
C THR A 311 -11.09 16.81 11.94
N ASP A 312 -11.86 17.50 12.77
CA ASP A 312 -12.02 17.24 14.20
C ASP A 312 -13.08 16.17 14.53
N GLN A 313 -13.69 15.55 13.50
CA GLN A 313 -14.70 14.51 13.66
C GLN A 313 -14.06 13.14 13.91
N GLY A 314 -13.49 12.93 15.08
CA GLY A 314 -12.66 11.77 15.43
C GLY A 314 -13.10 10.43 14.84
N ASP A 315 -12.12 9.68 14.32
CA ASP A 315 -12.26 8.30 13.78
C ASP A 315 -13.37 8.13 12.74
N LYS A 316 -13.68 9.20 11.97
CA LYS A 316 -14.68 9.21 10.91
C LYS A 316 -14.06 9.65 9.58
N LEU A 317 -14.26 8.89 8.53
CA LEU A 317 -13.94 9.27 7.16
C LEU A 317 -15.22 9.60 6.41
N SER A 318 -15.40 10.87 6.07
CA SER A 318 -16.48 11.35 5.22
C SER A 318 -16.03 11.32 3.75
N VAL A 319 -16.85 10.78 2.88
CA VAL A 319 -16.57 10.69 1.45
C VAL A 319 -17.70 11.35 0.67
N GLU A 320 -17.35 12.26 -0.23
CA GLU A 320 -18.26 12.79 -1.25
C GLU A 320 -17.75 12.39 -2.64
N CYS A 321 -18.47 11.51 -3.30
CA CYS A 321 -18.12 10.97 -4.59
C CYS A 321 -19.36 10.77 -5.45
N ASN A 322 -19.32 11.24 -6.71
CA ASN A 322 -20.41 11.08 -7.68
C ASN A 322 -21.77 11.60 -7.15
N GLY A 323 -21.75 12.70 -6.41
CA GLY A 323 -22.96 13.32 -5.83
C GLY A 323 -23.54 12.57 -4.62
N THR A 324 -22.87 11.55 -4.13
CA THR A 324 -23.28 10.80 -2.94
C THR A 324 -22.32 11.08 -1.79
N LYS A 325 -22.89 11.35 -0.60
CA LYS A 325 -22.14 11.47 0.66
C LYS A 325 -22.39 10.25 1.53
N PHE A 326 -21.31 9.69 2.07
CA PHE A 326 -21.38 8.61 3.06
C PHE A 326 -20.20 8.70 4.02
N ALA A 327 -20.25 7.94 5.09
CA ALA A 327 -19.19 7.89 6.08
C ALA A 327 -18.73 6.46 6.33
N ILE A 328 -17.43 6.30 6.51
CA ILE A 328 -16.78 5.05 6.90
C ILE A 328 -16.26 5.25 8.33
N ALA A 329 -16.62 4.37 9.24
CA ALA A 329 -16.05 4.33 10.58
C ALA A 329 -14.75 3.52 10.57
N ASN A 330 -13.88 3.83 11.55
CA ASN A 330 -12.65 3.07 11.79
C ASN A 330 -12.96 1.64 12.27
#